data_90866b25ba1083478aa6c4c217d2d637
#
_entry.id   90866b25ba1083478aa6c4c217d2d637
#
_cell.length_a   1.000
_cell.length_b   1.000
_cell.length_c   1.000
_cell.angle_alpha   90.00
_cell.angle_beta   90.00
_cell.angle_gamma   90.00
#
_symmetry.space_group_name_H-M   'P 1'
#
loop_
_entity.id
_entity.type
_entity.pdbx_description
1 polymer ?
#
loop_
_entity_poly.entity_id
_entity_poly.type
_entity_poly.pdbx_seq_one_letter_code
_entity_poly.pdbx_strand_id
1 'polypeptide(L)'
;LVPFGMKLDDLIEAYKQRILDHSQKGKLFATKKDSGDPSMPLELNESHPLWKWDGYNNADATGELVYNPKEFSKNHKGKTKQEILEKQGGWQVLLIEDMSNIPREGGAKTKGGRTQIDTGGSSIKKYIKRGENIPSPAEYLKALNKEPAYNGESGMTPEEHIIYAITHLKETDEVVDDWQGNGSISYQIGAYFPSSGSAPHAYWDRGNRRASIVRNDPDYRNDYCGVRPAVRL
;
A
#
# COMPACT_ATOMS: atom_id res chain seq x y z
N LEU A 1 -5.67 7.68 12.39
CA LEU A 1 -6.96 8.12 11.84
C LEU A 1 -6.85 8.40 10.36
N VAL A 2 -7.77 7.86 9.55
CA VAL A 2 -7.84 8.08 8.11
C VAL A 2 -9.13 8.85 7.80
N PRO A 3 -9.04 10.02 7.13
CA PRO A 3 -10.20 10.77 6.70
C PRO A 3 -10.79 10.15 5.43
N PHE A 4 -11.37 8.96 5.55
CA PHE A 4 -11.88 8.18 4.42
C PHE A 4 -12.97 8.91 3.62
N GLY A 5 -13.67 9.87 4.27
CA GLY A 5 -14.63 10.74 3.60
C GLY A 5 -14.04 11.80 2.66
N MET A 6 -12.74 12.07 2.74
CA MET A 6 -12.07 12.95 1.78
C MET A 6 -12.00 12.28 0.41
N LYS A 7 -11.98 13.09 -0.65
CA LYS A 7 -11.72 12.59 -2.00
C LYS A 7 -10.30 12.03 -2.09
N LEU A 8 -10.16 10.91 -2.80
CA LEU A 8 -8.86 10.29 -2.99
C LEU A 8 -7.88 11.22 -3.73
N ASP A 9 -8.34 11.99 -4.69
CA ASP A 9 -7.53 12.98 -5.41
C ASP A 9 -6.97 14.07 -4.45
N ASP A 10 -7.77 14.52 -3.48
CA ASP A 10 -7.31 15.51 -2.50
C ASP A 10 -6.23 14.93 -1.56
N LEU A 11 -6.37 13.66 -1.18
CA LEU A 11 -5.36 12.96 -0.38
C LEU A 11 -4.05 12.76 -1.17
N ILE A 12 -4.15 12.43 -2.46
CA ILE A 12 -2.99 12.29 -3.34
C ILE A 12 -2.26 13.64 -3.47
N GLU A 13 -2.99 14.74 -3.64
CA GLU A 13 -2.39 16.07 -3.70
C GLU A 13 -1.75 16.47 -2.36
N ALA A 14 -2.40 16.16 -1.23
CA ALA A 14 -1.82 16.39 0.10
C ALA A 14 -0.50 15.61 0.31
N TYR A 15 -0.41 14.37 -0.19
CA TYR A 15 0.82 13.58 -0.14
C TYR A 15 1.92 14.21 -1.00
N LYS A 16 1.59 14.61 -2.22
CA LYS A 16 2.50 15.31 -3.13
C LYS A 16 3.06 16.58 -2.48
N GLN A 17 2.23 17.41 -1.86
CA GLN A 17 2.67 18.62 -1.17
C GLN A 17 3.57 18.28 0.03
N ARG A 18 3.28 17.22 0.77
CA ARG A 18 4.12 16.78 1.89
C ARG A 18 5.52 16.37 1.43
N ILE A 19 5.63 15.66 0.31
CA ILE A 19 6.92 15.28 -0.29
C ILE A 19 7.72 16.53 -0.69
N LEU A 20 7.08 17.49 -1.37
CA LEU A 20 7.71 18.76 -1.75
C LEU A 20 8.22 19.54 -0.54
N ASP A 21 7.41 19.69 0.50
CA ASP A 21 7.77 20.39 1.73
C ASP A 21 9.00 19.75 2.41
N HIS A 22 9.10 18.43 2.45
CA HIS A 22 10.23 17.71 3.03
C HIS A 22 11.49 17.89 2.18
N SER A 23 11.37 17.76 0.86
CA SER A 23 12.48 17.98 -0.07
C SER A 23 13.06 19.38 0.05
N GLN A 24 12.22 20.43 0.05
CA GLN A 24 12.64 21.81 0.18
C GLN A 24 13.36 22.12 1.50
N LYS A 25 13.06 21.38 2.55
CA LYS A 25 13.73 21.47 3.86
C LYS A 25 14.99 20.61 3.97
N GLY A 26 15.36 19.87 2.92
CA GLY A 26 16.44 18.90 2.96
C GLY A 26 16.18 17.70 3.88
N LYS A 27 14.89 17.37 4.08
CA LYS A 27 14.42 16.36 5.04
C LYS A 27 13.67 15.18 4.36
N LEU A 28 13.98 14.89 3.12
CA LEU A 28 13.44 13.77 2.41
C LEU A 28 14.49 12.66 2.34
N PHE A 29 14.34 11.61 3.14
CA PHE A 29 15.34 10.55 3.26
C PHE A 29 14.80 9.20 2.79
N ALA A 30 15.74 8.36 2.31
CA ALA A 30 15.52 6.93 2.19
C ALA A 30 15.39 6.29 3.58
N THR A 31 14.83 5.08 3.63
CA THR A 31 14.81 4.34 4.90
C THR A 31 16.23 4.01 5.35
N LYS A 32 16.52 4.20 6.63
CA LYS A 32 17.88 4.12 7.23
C LYS A 32 18.65 2.83 6.97
N LYS A 33 17.95 1.75 6.65
CA LYS A 33 18.59 0.45 6.39
C LYS A 33 19.15 0.31 4.98
N ASP A 34 18.85 1.23 4.07
CA ASP A 34 18.88 0.96 2.64
C ASP A 34 19.75 1.93 1.83
N SER A 35 20.25 2.98 2.45
CA SER A 35 21.13 3.95 1.78
C SER A 35 22.59 3.70 2.15
N GLY A 36 23.45 3.84 1.18
CA GLY A 36 24.91 3.85 1.42
C GLY A 36 25.32 5.00 2.36
N ASP A 37 24.53 6.08 2.42
CA ASP A 37 24.64 7.18 3.36
C ASP A 37 23.23 7.65 3.78
N PRO A 38 22.72 7.20 4.95
CA PRO A 38 21.41 7.58 5.45
C PRO A 38 21.29 9.07 5.81
N SER A 39 22.37 9.81 5.83
CA SER A 39 22.36 11.25 6.11
C SER A 39 22.14 12.11 4.87
N MET A 40 22.25 11.55 3.67
CA MET A 40 22.01 12.29 2.43
C MET A 40 20.53 12.30 2.06
N PRO A 41 19.93 13.50 1.85
CA PRO A 41 18.57 13.59 1.34
C PRO A 41 18.44 12.93 -0.03
N LEU A 42 17.26 12.36 -0.28
CA LEU A 42 16.90 11.85 -1.60
C LEU A 42 16.74 13.01 -2.58
N GLU A 43 17.21 12.82 -3.79
CA GLU A 43 16.87 13.70 -4.89
C GLU A 43 15.41 13.55 -5.26
N LEU A 44 14.71 14.67 -5.44
CA LEU A 44 13.32 14.72 -5.87
C LEU A 44 13.21 15.27 -7.30
N ASN A 45 12.35 14.67 -8.10
CA ASN A 45 11.85 15.28 -9.32
C ASN A 45 10.76 16.30 -8.95
N GLU A 46 11.16 17.54 -8.68
CA GLU A 46 10.25 18.59 -8.22
C GLU A 46 9.14 18.92 -9.22
N SER A 47 9.37 18.72 -10.52
CA SER A 47 8.34 18.91 -11.55
C SER A 47 7.24 17.84 -11.46
N HIS A 48 7.59 16.63 -11.01
CA HIS A 48 6.70 15.49 -10.91
C HIS A 48 6.99 14.68 -9.64
N PRO A 49 6.77 15.25 -8.45
CA PRO A 49 7.14 14.61 -7.17
C PRO A 49 6.30 13.39 -6.83
N LEU A 50 5.16 13.25 -7.48
CA LEU A 50 4.29 12.10 -7.40
C LEU A 50 3.72 11.80 -8.79
N TRP A 51 3.74 10.54 -9.17
CA TRP A 51 3.07 10.05 -10.35
C TRP A 51 1.85 9.22 -9.96
N LYS A 52 0.73 9.52 -10.62
CA LYS A 52 -0.54 8.85 -10.42
C LYS A 52 -1.01 8.27 -11.76
N TRP A 53 -1.43 7.01 -11.76
CA TRP A 53 -2.14 6.48 -12.92
C TRP A 53 -3.48 7.18 -13.11
N ASP A 54 -3.81 7.57 -14.36
CA ASP A 54 -4.99 8.39 -14.66
C ASP A 54 -6.33 7.76 -14.23
N GLY A 55 -6.39 6.44 -14.15
CA GLY A 55 -7.57 5.73 -13.67
C GLY A 55 -7.94 5.99 -12.20
N TYR A 56 -7.10 6.70 -11.45
CA TYR A 56 -7.47 7.19 -10.11
C TYR A 56 -8.32 8.46 -10.14
N ASN A 57 -8.38 9.19 -11.26
CA ASN A 57 -9.11 10.44 -11.35
C ASN A 57 -10.60 10.22 -11.02
N ASN A 58 -11.05 10.75 -9.88
CA ASN A 58 -12.41 10.59 -9.34
C ASN A 58 -12.88 9.12 -9.17
N ALA A 59 -11.99 8.13 -9.19
CA ALA A 59 -12.36 6.72 -9.17
C ALA A 59 -13.16 6.30 -7.93
N ASP A 60 -12.88 6.94 -6.79
CA ASP A 60 -13.61 6.74 -5.54
C ASP A 60 -15.03 7.34 -5.56
N ALA A 61 -15.25 8.42 -6.31
CA ALA A 61 -16.54 9.07 -6.46
C ALA A 61 -17.41 8.42 -7.55
N THR A 62 -16.79 7.91 -8.62
CA THR A 62 -17.51 7.26 -9.73
C THR A 62 -17.84 5.79 -9.48
N GLY A 63 -17.23 5.18 -8.45
CA GLY A 63 -17.35 3.75 -8.17
C GLY A 63 -16.48 2.86 -9.06
N GLU A 64 -15.57 3.44 -9.83
CA GLU A 64 -14.55 2.68 -10.58
C GLU A 64 -13.55 2.00 -9.67
N LEU A 65 -13.29 2.58 -8.50
CA LEU A 65 -12.54 1.96 -7.41
C LEU A 65 -13.55 1.40 -6.39
N VAL A 66 -13.45 0.10 -6.11
CA VAL A 66 -14.24 -0.57 -5.08
C VAL A 66 -13.35 -0.94 -3.90
N TYR A 67 -13.96 -1.02 -2.72
CA TYR A 67 -13.29 -1.22 -1.44
C TYR A 67 -13.69 -2.52 -0.78
N ASN A 68 -12.79 -3.09 0.00
CA ASN A 68 -12.97 -4.34 0.74
C ASN A 68 -13.43 -5.51 -0.16
N PRO A 69 -12.79 -5.73 -1.33
CA PRO A 69 -13.14 -6.84 -2.19
C PRO A 69 -12.91 -8.17 -1.45
N LYS A 70 -13.67 -9.19 -1.80
CA LYS A 70 -13.46 -10.55 -1.30
C LYS A 70 -12.59 -11.38 -2.26
N GLU A 71 -12.54 -10.95 -3.50
CA GLU A 71 -11.71 -11.52 -4.57
C GLU A 71 -11.48 -10.48 -5.67
N PHE A 72 -10.42 -10.62 -6.42
CA PHE A 72 -10.14 -9.76 -7.57
C PHE A 72 -10.75 -10.40 -8.83
N SER A 73 -12.06 -10.22 -8.99
CA SER A 73 -12.83 -10.71 -10.13
C SER A 73 -14.02 -9.81 -10.41
N LYS A 74 -14.77 -10.11 -11.47
CA LYS A 74 -16.05 -9.43 -11.74
C LYS A 74 -17.05 -9.56 -10.57
N ASN A 75 -16.93 -10.62 -9.78
CA ASN A 75 -17.77 -10.89 -8.62
C ASN A 75 -17.10 -10.48 -7.30
N HIS A 76 -16.36 -9.36 -7.32
CA HIS A 76 -15.48 -8.88 -6.26
C HIS A 76 -16.15 -8.69 -4.89
N LYS A 77 -17.48 -8.48 -4.84
CA LYS A 77 -18.26 -8.21 -3.60
C LYS A 77 -17.74 -7.01 -2.78
N GLY A 78 -16.91 -6.19 -3.40
CA GLY A 78 -16.47 -4.92 -2.82
C GLY A 78 -17.60 -3.89 -2.87
N LYS A 79 -17.44 -2.80 -2.14
CA LYS A 79 -18.39 -1.71 -2.02
C LYS A 79 -17.81 -0.44 -2.60
N THR A 80 -18.67 0.46 -3.09
CA THR A 80 -18.29 1.81 -3.42
C THR A 80 -17.98 2.61 -2.16
N LYS A 81 -17.24 3.70 -2.31
CA LYS A 81 -16.96 4.62 -1.19
C LYS A 81 -18.23 5.14 -0.56
N GLN A 82 -19.20 5.52 -1.38
CA GLN A 82 -20.49 6.02 -0.90
C GLN A 82 -21.22 5.00 -0.02
N GLU A 83 -21.32 3.74 -0.44
CA GLU A 83 -21.96 2.66 0.34
C GLU A 83 -21.26 2.44 1.71
N ILE A 84 -19.95 2.70 1.79
CA ILE A 84 -19.21 2.61 3.05
C ILE A 84 -19.51 3.82 3.93
N LEU A 85 -19.46 5.02 3.37
CA LEU A 85 -19.71 6.28 4.11
C LEU A 85 -21.09 6.34 4.73
N GLU A 86 -22.10 5.84 4.04
CA GLU A 86 -23.48 5.77 4.54
C GLU A 86 -23.61 4.90 5.81
N LYS A 87 -22.70 3.94 6.00
CA LYS A 87 -22.74 3.00 7.14
C LYS A 87 -21.77 3.32 8.26
N GLN A 88 -20.61 3.87 7.94
CA GLN A 88 -19.49 3.98 8.88
C GLN A 88 -19.04 5.44 9.12
N GLY A 89 -19.60 6.40 8.36
CA GLY A 89 -19.16 7.78 8.40
C GLY A 89 -17.79 8.00 7.70
N GLY A 90 -17.27 9.21 7.82
CA GLY A 90 -16.10 9.67 7.05
C GLY A 90 -14.73 9.39 7.67
N TRP A 91 -14.68 8.78 8.84
CA TRP A 91 -13.41 8.51 9.55
C TRP A 91 -13.22 7.02 9.82
N GLN A 92 -11.98 6.55 9.65
CA GLN A 92 -11.59 5.17 9.98
C GLN A 92 -10.43 5.19 10.96
N VAL A 93 -10.46 4.28 11.93
CA VAL A 93 -9.35 4.04 12.86
C VAL A 93 -8.65 2.76 12.44
N LEU A 94 -7.34 2.85 12.24
CA LEU A 94 -6.51 1.73 11.85
C LEU A 94 -5.38 1.52 12.85
N LEU A 95 -5.07 0.27 13.09
CA LEU A 95 -3.79 -0.15 13.62
C LEU A 95 -2.96 -0.72 12.47
N ILE A 96 -1.80 -0.12 12.25
CA ILE A 96 -0.84 -0.52 11.22
C ILE A 96 0.48 -0.77 11.93
N GLU A 97 1.22 -1.77 11.50
CA GLU A 97 2.58 -1.96 11.98
C GLU A 97 3.48 -0.86 11.43
N ASP A 98 4.23 -0.21 12.32
CA ASP A 98 5.16 0.85 11.96
C ASP A 98 6.43 0.26 11.33
N MET A 99 6.40 0.15 10.02
CA MET A 99 7.50 -0.33 9.20
C MET A 99 7.67 0.55 7.96
N SER A 100 8.84 1.12 7.78
CA SER A 100 9.15 1.96 6.60
C SER A 100 9.01 1.18 5.30
N ASN A 101 9.49 -0.06 5.28
CA ASN A 101 9.45 -0.94 4.13
C ASN A 101 8.75 -2.26 4.46
N ILE A 102 7.93 -2.75 3.54
CA ILE A 102 7.49 -4.15 3.57
C ILE A 102 8.71 -5.01 3.27
N PRO A 103 9.04 -6.02 4.12
CA PRO A 103 10.18 -6.88 3.84
C PRO A 103 9.97 -7.68 2.57
N ARG A 104 11.06 -7.92 1.87
CA ARG A 104 11.10 -8.85 0.74
C ARG A 104 10.98 -10.30 1.23
N GLU A 105 10.92 -11.24 0.27
CA GLU A 105 10.88 -12.68 0.59
C GLU A 105 11.89 -13.07 1.68
N GLY A 106 11.42 -13.80 2.69
CA GLY A 106 12.22 -14.15 3.86
C GLY A 106 12.31 -13.08 4.94
N GLY A 107 11.52 -12.03 4.82
CA GLY A 107 11.54 -10.87 5.69
C GLY A 107 11.20 -11.12 7.15
N ALA A 108 11.42 -10.10 7.95
CA ALA A 108 11.39 -10.13 9.40
C ALA A 108 10.03 -10.55 9.98
N LYS A 109 10.07 -11.22 11.11
CA LYS A 109 8.92 -11.39 11.98
C LYS A 109 8.47 -10.02 12.50
N THR A 110 7.17 -9.82 12.59
CA THR A 110 6.61 -8.62 13.22
C THR A 110 7.00 -8.57 14.71
N LYS A 111 7.00 -7.38 15.33
CA LYS A 111 7.30 -7.21 16.75
C LYS A 111 6.42 -8.05 17.67
N GLY A 112 5.24 -8.45 17.22
CA GLY A 112 4.32 -9.33 17.94
C GLY A 112 4.61 -10.84 17.80
N GLY A 113 5.69 -11.22 17.12
CA GLY A 113 6.01 -12.64 16.85
C GLY A 113 5.17 -13.25 15.72
N ARG A 114 4.28 -12.48 15.11
CA ARG A 114 3.55 -12.85 13.90
C ARG A 114 4.51 -12.80 12.73
N THR A 115 4.48 -13.81 11.90
CA THR A 115 5.03 -13.66 10.57
C THR A 115 4.19 -12.60 9.90
N GLN A 116 4.78 -11.47 9.56
CA GLN A 116 4.19 -10.66 8.51
C GLN A 116 3.79 -11.60 7.38
N ILE A 117 2.76 -11.26 6.64
CA ILE A 117 2.49 -11.94 5.38
C ILE A 117 3.76 -11.72 4.57
N ASP A 118 4.72 -12.57 4.79
CA ASP A 118 5.92 -12.60 3.97
C ASP A 118 5.55 -13.22 2.63
N THR A 119 6.24 -12.85 1.60
CA THR A 119 6.05 -13.39 0.28
C THR A 119 6.34 -14.89 0.20
N GLY A 120 6.85 -15.50 1.26
CA GLY A 120 7.13 -16.92 1.41
C GLY A 120 6.48 -17.60 2.63
N GLY A 121 5.59 -16.90 3.36
CA GLY A 121 5.01 -17.37 4.62
C GLY A 121 4.36 -18.75 4.56
N SER A 122 4.64 -19.56 5.56
CA SER A 122 4.12 -20.93 5.62
C SER A 122 2.59 -21.00 5.67
N SER A 123 1.95 -20.00 6.28
CA SER A 123 0.50 -19.95 6.45
C SER A 123 -0.26 -19.74 5.14
N ILE A 124 0.33 -19.08 4.14
CA ILE A 124 -0.29 -18.85 2.84
C ILE A 124 0.18 -19.82 1.76
N LYS A 125 1.19 -20.65 2.02
CA LYS A 125 1.70 -21.65 1.05
C LYS A 125 0.63 -22.52 0.42
N LYS A 126 -0.45 -22.82 1.13
CA LYS A 126 -1.57 -23.59 0.60
C LYS A 126 -2.33 -22.91 -0.53
N TYR A 127 -2.18 -21.58 -0.68
CA TYR A 127 -2.81 -20.80 -1.76
C TYR A 127 -1.88 -20.59 -2.94
N ILE A 128 -0.58 -20.91 -2.80
CA ILE A 128 0.41 -20.80 -3.86
C ILE A 128 0.25 -21.99 -4.80
N LYS A 129 0.24 -21.73 -6.10
CA LYS A 129 0.21 -22.78 -7.10
C LYS A 129 1.48 -23.63 -7.05
N ARG A 130 1.35 -24.91 -7.34
CA ARG A 130 2.49 -25.84 -7.35
C ARG A 130 3.59 -25.32 -8.28
N GLY A 131 4.83 -25.18 -7.76
CA GLY A 131 5.99 -24.70 -8.50
C GLY A 131 6.21 -23.20 -8.43
N GLU A 132 5.37 -22.45 -7.72
CA GLU A 132 5.53 -21.02 -7.47
C GLU A 132 5.86 -20.79 -5.99
N ASN A 133 6.85 -19.96 -5.71
CA ASN A 133 7.35 -19.73 -4.35
C ASN A 133 6.84 -18.43 -3.73
N ILE A 134 6.30 -17.52 -4.55
CA ILE A 134 5.90 -16.17 -4.14
C ILE A 134 4.39 -16.02 -4.32
N PRO A 135 3.63 -15.70 -3.26
CA PRO A 135 2.19 -15.47 -3.38
C PRO A 135 1.89 -14.18 -4.11
N SER A 136 0.83 -14.21 -4.91
CA SER A 136 0.30 -13.00 -5.55
C SER A 136 -0.55 -12.17 -4.59
N PRO A 137 -0.82 -10.87 -4.88
CA PRO A 137 -1.79 -10.07 -4.15
C PRO A 137 -3.16 -10.75 -3.99
N ALA A 138 -3.62 -11.47 -5.00
CA ALA A 138 -4.88 -12.21 -4.95
C ALA A 138 -4.85 -13.36 -3.94
N GLU A 139 -3.72 -14.03 -3.79
CA GLU A 139 -3.54 -15.10 -2.79
C GLU A 139 -3.45 -14.52 -1.38
N TYR A 140 -2.82 -13.35 -1.20
CA TYR A 140 -2.86 -12.63 0.06
C TYR A 140 -4.27 -12.26 0.47
N LEU A 141 -5.05 -11.68 -0.43
CA LEU A 141 -6.45 -11.35 -0.16
C LEU A 141 -7.25 -12.59 0.25
N LYS A 142 -7.01 -13.71 -0.42
CA LYS A 142 -7.64 -14.99 -0.10
C LYS A 142 -7.23 -15.50 1.28
N ALA A 143 -5.95 -15.37 1.65
CA ALA A 143 -5.45 -15.75 2.97
C ALA A 143 -6.08 -14.90 4.07
N LEU A 144 -6.08 -13.56 3.93
CA LEU A 144 -6.72 -12.65 4.88
C LEU A 144 -8.21 -12.96 5.11
N ASN A 145 -8.92 -13.37 4.06
CA ASN A 145 -10.34 -13.68 4.16
C ASN A 145 -10.65 -15.08 4.72
N LYS A 146 -9.69 -16.03 4.76
CA LYS A 146 -9.96 -17.44 5.06
C LYS A 146 -9.14 -18.02 6.19
N GLU A 147 -7.98 -17.42 6.53
CA GLU A 147 -7.10 -17.96 7.53
C GLU A 147 -7.43 -17.40 8.91
N PRO A 148 -7.69 -18.25 9.91
CA PRO A 148 -7.95 -17.80 11.29
C PRO A 148 -6.82 -16.97 11.88
N ALA A 149 -5.57 -17.21 11.46
CA ALA A 149 -4.40 -16.46 11.91
C ALA A 149 -4.45 -14.97 11.57
N TYR A 150 -5.22 -14.58 10.56
CA TYR A 150 -5.39 -13.19 10.11
C TYR A 150 -6.78 -12.62 10.45
N ASN A 151 -7.48 -13.25 11.38
CA ASN A 151 -8.81 -12.78 11.78
C ASN A 151 -8.73 -11.34 12.32
N GLY A 152 -9.55 -10.45 11.78
CA GLY A 152 -9.55 -9.02 12.09
C GLY A 152 -8.59 -8.18 11.22
N GLU A 153 -7.74 -8.80 10.41
CA GLU A 153 -6.88 -8.10 9.46
C GLU A 153 -7.56 -7.90 8.10
N SER A 154 -7.13 -6.85 7.42
CA SER A 154 -7.58 -6.52 6.07
C SER A 154 -6.43 -5.90 5.29
N GLY A 155 -6.51 -5.92 3.96
CA GLY A 155 -5.61 -5.13 3.14
C GLY A 155 -5.88 -3.65 3.29
N MET A 156 -4.84 -2.83 3.15
CA MET A 156 -4.98 -1.37 3.11
C MET A 156 -5.67 -0.92 1.82
N THR A 157 -6.36 0.21 1.90
CA THR A 157 -6.85 0.98 0.74
C THR A 157 -5.82 2.04 0.32
N PRO A 158 -5.95 2.67 -0.85
CA PRO A 158 -5.09 3.78 -1.25
C PRO A 158 -5.09 4.94 -0.25
N GLU A 159 -6.27 5.32 0.29
CA GLU A 159 -6.38 6.37 1.30
C GLU A 159 -5.59 6.04 2.56
N GLU A 160 -5.71 4.80 3.03
CA GLU A 160 -5.00 4.32 4.22
C GLU A 160 -3.49 4.33 4.01
N HIS A 161 -3.03 3.89 2.85
CA HIS A 161 -1.61 3.94 2.48
C HIS A 161 -1.08 5.37 2.40
N ILE A 162 -1.81 6.29 1.76
CA ILE A 162 -1.41 7.69 1.63
C ILE A 162 -1.29 8.35 3.01
N ILE A 163 -2.27 8.16 3.88
CA ILE A 163 -2.23 8.73 5.24
C ILE A 163 -1.09 8.11 6.06
N TYR A 164 -0.84 6.81 5.91
CA TYR A 164 0.31 6.18 6.53
C TYR A 164 1.62 6.81 6.03
N ALA A 165 1.79 6.95 4.71
CA ALA A 165 3.00 7.53 4.11
C ALA A 165 3.22 8.99 4.55
N ILE A 166 2.16 9.81 4.59
CA ILE A 166 2.22 11.19 5.09
C ILE A 166 2.65 11.23 6.57
N THR A 167 2.04 10.36 7.39
CA THR A 167 2.33 10.30 8.83
C THR A 167 3.76 9.85 9.08
N HIS A 168 4.19 8.77 8.43
CA HIS A 168 5.53 8.23 8.53
C HIS A 168 6.59 9.28 8.10
N LEU A 169 6.38 9.91 6.94
CA LEU A 169 7.28 10.95 6.45
C LEU A 169 7.36 12.15 7.43
N LYS A 170 6.23 12.52 8.07
CA LYS A 170 6.20 13.59 9.07
C LYS A 170 6.97 13.25 10.33
N GLU A 171 6.93 11.99 10.77
CA GLU A 171 7.53 11.55 12.04
C GLU A 171 9.00 11.16 11.90
N THR A 172 9.39 10.67 10.73
CA THR A 172 10.72 10.09 10.52
C THR A 172 11.58 10.82 9.49
N ASP A 173 10.99 11.72 8.70
CA ASP A 173 11.59 12.33 7.51
C ASP A 173 11.95 11.28 6.41
N GLU A 174 11.45 10.03 6.51
CA GLU A 174 11.74 8.91 5.60
C GLU A 174 10.55 8.58 4.69
N VAL A 175 10.84 8.20 3.44
CA VAL A 175 9.83 7.65 2.53
C VAL A 175 9.48 6.21 2.93
N VAL A 176 8.31 5.73 2.49
CA VAL A 176 7.89 4.34 2.69
C VAL A 176 7.99 3.54 1.40
N ASP A 177 8.19 2.23 1.54
CA ASP A 177 8.16 1.27 0.43
C ASP A 177 9.11 1.67 -0.71
N ASP A 178 10.38 1.87 -0.35
CA ASP A 178 11.48 2.31 -1.23
C ASP A 178 11.96 1.14 -2.11
N TRP A 179 11.25 0.93 -3.21
CA TRP A 179 11.38 -0.25 -4.07
C TRP A 179 12.80 -0.52 -4.59
N GLN A 180 13.52 0.49 -5.03
CA GLN A 180 14.89 0.33 -5.55
C GLN A 180 15.95 0.36 -4.45
N GLY A 181 15.52 0.59 -3.20
CA GLY A 181 16.27 0.26 -2.00
C GLY A 181 16.03 -1.20 -1.58
N ASN A 182 15.87 -1.46 -0.28
CA ASN A 182 15.49 -2.79 0.23
C ASN A 182 13.98 -2.91 0.49
N GLY A 183 13.20 -1.90 0.09
CA GLY A 183 11.75 -1.90 0.20
C GLY A 183 11.06 -2.67 -0.91
N SER A 184 9.78 -2.90 -0.73
CA SER A 184 8.90 -3.58 -1.66
C SER A 184 7.87 -2.63 -2.24
N ILE A 185 7.28 -3.02 -3.37
CA ILE A 185 6.06 -2.40 -3.87
C ILE A 185 4.90 -2.83 -2.98
N SER A 186 4.18 -1.87 -2.41
CA SER A 186 3.04 -2.12 -1.51
C SER A 186 1.74 -2.21 -2.29
N TYR A 187 1.13 -3.39 -2.35
CA TYR A 187 -0.21 -3.56 -2.90
C TYR A 187 -1.27 -3.19 -1.87
N GLN A 188 -2.20 -2.33 -2.25
CA GLN A 188 -3.34 -1.94 -1.45
C GLN A 188 -4.53 -2.86 -1.75
N ILE A 189 -4.45 -4.10 -1.27
CA ILE A 189 -5.45 -5.15 -1.57
C ILE A 189 -6.81 -4.93 -0.89
N GLY A 190 -6.97 -3.89 -0.10
CA GLY A 190 -8.26 -3.41 0.41
C GLY A 190 -9.08 -2.66 -0.64
N ALA A 191 -8.56 -2.49 -1.86
CA ALA A 191 -9.28 -1.86 -2.97
C ALA A 191 -9.00 -2.56 -4.30
N TYR A 192 -9.84 -2.30 -5.33
CA TYR A 192 -9.79 -2.97 -6.62
C TYR A 192 -10.42 -2.12 -7.71
N PHE A 193 -9.87 -2.17 -8.91
CA PHE A 193 -10.40 -1.57 -10.13
C PHE A 193 -11.04 -2.64 -11.01
N PRO A 194 -12.36 -2.93 -10.89
CA PRO A 194 -12.99 -4.02 -11.62
C PRO A 194 -12.93 -3.87 -13.15
N SER A 195 -13.01 -2.65 -13.65
CA SER A 195 -13.00 -2.35 -15.10
C SER A 195 -11.67 -2.73 -15.76
N SER A 196 -10.55 -2.55 -15.05
CA SER A 196 -9.22 -2.90 -15.55
C SER A 196 -8.69 -4.23 -15.01
N GLY A 197 -9.41 -4.87 -14.08
CA GLY A 197 -8.96 -6.11 -13.45
C GLY A 197 -7.71 -5.94 -12.59
N SER A 198 -7.46 -4.76 -12.00
CA SER A 198 -6.18 -4.43 -11.39
C SER A 198 -6.31 -4.07 -9.92
N ALA A 199 -5.28 -4.40 -9.13
CA ALA A 199 -5.13 -3.96 -7.75
C ALA A 199 -4.26 -2.70 -7.65
N PRO A 200 -4.66 -1.72 -6.80
CA PRO A 200 -3.81 -0.58 -6.47
C PRO A 200 -2.48 -1.00 -5.87
N HIS A 201 -1.41 -0.25 -6.16
CA HIS A 201 -0.15 -0.36 -5.44
C HIS A 201 0.62 0.97 -5.43
N ALA A 202 1.52 1.13 -4.47
CA ALA A 202 2.35 2.32 -4.34
C ALA A 202 3.76 1.99 -3.88
N TYR A 203 4.71 2.88 -4.18
CA TYR A 203 6.11 2.76 -3.80
C TYR A 203 6.84 4.08 -4.02
N TRP A 204 8.01 4.21 -3.41
CA TRP A 204 8.97 5.24 -3.80
C TRP A 204 9.82 4.73 -4.97
N ASP A 205 9.87 5.50 -6.04
CA ASP A 205 10.60 5.20 -7.27
C ASP A 205 11.90 6.02 -7.31
N ARG A 206 13.02 5.40 -6.92
CA ARG A 206 14.34 6.06 -6.94
C ARG A 206 14.77 6.44 -8.36
N GLY A 207 14.47 5.62 -9.35
CA GLY A 207 14.86 5.86 -10.75
C GLY A 207 14.22 7.13 -11.30
N ASN A 208 12.96 7.35 -10.97
CA ASN A 208 12.21 8.53 -11.35
C ASN A 208 12.21 9.63 -10.26
N ARG A 209 12.81 9.37 -9.09
CA ARG A 209 12.94 10.30 -7.95
C ARG A 209 11.59 10.86 -7.50
N ARG A 210 10.60 10.00 -7.30
CA ARG A 210 9.23 10.39 -6.96
C ARG A 210 8.46 9.27 -6.28
N ALA A 211 7.37 9.61 -5.60
CA ALA A 211 6.37 8.62 -5.22
C ALA A 211 5.55 8.17 -6.43
N SER A 212 5.09 6.93 -6.43
CA SER A 212 4.26 6.36 -7.49
C SER A 212 3.02 5.69 -6.89
N ILE A 213 1.84 6.05 -7.39
CA ILE A 213 0.54 5.46 -7.05
C ILE A 213 -0.05 4.90 -8.34
N VAL A 214 -0.01 3.60 -8.46
CA VAL A 214 -0.25 2.90 -9.72
C VAL A 214 -1.15 1.69 -9.54
N ARG A 215 -1.23 0.84 -10.53
CA ARG A 215 -1.98 -0.41 -10.53
C ARG A 215 -1.22 -1.53 -11.19
N ASN A 216 -1.53 -2.77 -10.85
CA ASN A 216 -1.01 -3.93 -11.57
C ASN A 216 -1.97 -5.12 -11.46
N ASP A 217 -1.68 -6.16 -12.22
CA ASP A 217 -2.37 -7.44 -12.16
C ASP A 217 -2.26 -8.01 -10.72
N PRO A 218 -3.40 -8.35 -10.08
CA PRO A 218 -3.40 -8.94 -8.74
C PRO A 218 -2.83 -10.37 -8.69
N ASP A 219 -2.64 -11.01 -9.83
CA ASP A 219 -1.96 -12.32 -9.93
C ASP A 219 -0.45 -12.20 -10.20
N TYR A 220 0.06 -10.95 -10.38
CA TYR A 220 1.49 -10.71 -10.57
C TYR A 220 2.30 -11.11 -9.33
N ARG A 221 3.40 -11.85 -9.56
CA ARG A 221 4.28 -12.39 -8.53
C ARG A 221 5.68 -11.85 -8.69
N ASN A 222 6.21 -11.30 -7.63
CA ASN A 222 7.60 -10.86 -7.60
C ASN A 222 8.09 -10.75 -6.15
N ASP A 223 9.39 -10.98 -5.93
CA ASP A 223 10.04 -10.93 -4.61
C ASP A 223 10.09 -9.51 -4.01
N TYR A 224 9.89 -8.48 -4.83
CA TYR A 224 9.78 -7.09 -4.39
C TYR A 224 8.34 -6.60 -4.24
N CYS A 225 7.35 -7.48 -4.31
CA CYS A 225 5.95 -7.12 -4.08
C CYS A 225 5.50 -7.64 -2.72
N GLY A 226 4.73 -6.83 -2.01
CA GLY A 226 4.19 -7.21 -0.71
C GLY A 226 2.87 -6.52 -0.41
N VAL A 227 2.32 -6.86 0.74
CA VAL A 227 1.06 -6.31 1.25
C VAL A 227 1.30 -5.82 2.67
N ARG A 228 0.81 -4.64 2.97
CA ARG A 228 0.74 -4.11 4.33
C ARG A 228 -0.67 -4.32 4.87
N PRO A 229 -0.87 -5.25 5.82
CA PRO A 229 -2.17 -5.44 6.44
C PRO A 229 -2.46 -4.35 7.47
N ALA A 230 -3.74 -4.14 7.74
CA ALA A 230 -4.22 -3.25 8.79
C ALA A 230 -5.34 -3.92 9.58
N VAL A 231 -5.48 -3.55 10.85
CA VAL A 231 -6.64 -3.88 11.69
C VAL A 231 -7.53 -2.64 11.76
N ARG A 232 -8.77 -2.76 11.35
CA ARG A 232 -9.78 -1.70 11.47
C ARG A 232 -10.55 -1.85 12.78
N LEU A 233 -10.70 -0.73 13.51
CA LEU A 233 -11.42 -0.64 14.78
C LEU A 233 -12.80 -0.02 14.61
#